data_d8748c9da91d7c9c772b5d1d0781d853
#
_entry.id   d8748c9da91d7c9c772b5d1d0781d853
#
_cell.length_a   1.000
_cell.length_b   1.000
_cell.length_c   1.000
_cell.angle_alpha   90.00
_cell.angle_beta   90.00
_cell.angle_gamma   90.00
#
_symmetry.space_group_name_H-M   'P 1'
#
loop_
_entity.id
_entity.type
_entity.pdbx_description
1 polymer ?
#
loop_
_entity_poly.entity_id
_entity_poly.type
_entity_poly.pdbx_seq_one_letter_code
_entity_poly.pdbx_strand_id
1 'polypeptide(L)'
;MSKINHQPSEAELEILQILWDDQPLTVREIHEIISQTKNVGYTTVLKQMQRMEAEKGLLIRYKEGKVHYYSAAIQKSDVQTSSLNRFVNAVFNGSTSDLIMHALGNQTTSKEELEELEKWLKEQKGKL
;
A
#
# COMPACT_ATOMS: atom_id res chain seq x y z
N MET A 1 3.42 -9.03 -14.29
CA MET A 1 3.37 -7.72 -14.94
C MET A 1 2.50 -6.76 -14.13
N SER A 2 3.03 -5.61 -13.86
CA SER A 2 2.29 -4.60 -13.10
C SER A 2 1.17 -3.99 -13.93
N LYS A 3 0.04 -3.77 -13.32
CA LYS A 3 -1.11 -3.13 -13.98
C LYS A 3 -1.35 -1.73 -13.46
N ILE A 4 -0.44 -1.20 -12.66
CA ILE A 4 -0.62 0.11 -12.05
C ILE A 4 -0.17 1.17 -13.03
N ASN A 5 -1.12 1.99 -13.48
CA ASN A 5 -0.85 3.05 -14.45
C ASN A 5 -0.33 4.33 -13.78
N HIS A 6 -0.58 4.48 -12.49
CA HIS A 6 -0.01 5.57 -11.71
C HIS A 6 0.17 5.12 -10.28
N GLN A 7 1.03 5.80 -9.55
CA GLN A 7 1.26 5.47 -8.15
C GLN A 7 0.17 6.08 -7.29
N PRO A 8 -0.42 5.30 -6.37
CA PRO A 8 -1.39 5.86 -5.45
C PRO A 8 -0.76 6.95 -4.58
N SER A 9 -1.54 7.99 -4.31
CA SER A 9 -1.14 9.03 -3.36
C SER A 9 -1.19 8.48 -1.94
N GLU A 10 -0.67 9.25 -0.97
CA GLU A 10 -0.74 8.83 0.43
C GLU A 10 -2.17 8.64 0.90
N ALA A 11 -3.07 9.54 0.50
CA ALA A 11 -4.48 9.41 0.88
C ALA A 11 -5.11 8.18 0.23
N GLU A 12 -4.76 7.88 -1.02
CA GLU A 12 -5.25 6.69 -1.70
C GLU A 12 -4.69 5.42 -1.06
N LEU A 13 -3.41 5.43 -0.69
CA LEU A 13 -2.80 4.29 -0.02
C LEU A 13 -3.45 4.00 1.32
N GLU A 14 -3.86 5.03 2.05
CA GLU A 14 -4.53 4.85 3.32
C GLU A 14 -5.83 4.05 3.15
N ILE A 15 -6.60 4.39 2.13
CA ILE A 15 -7.83 3.67 1.82
C ILE A 15 -7.53 2.24 1.38
N LEU A 16 -6.54 2.07 0.52
CA LEU A 16 -6.14 0.75 0.05
C LEU A 16 -5.65 -0.15 1.20
N GLN A 17 -4.87 0.40 2.13
CA GLN A 17 -4.40 -0.37 3.27
C GLN A 17 -5.56 -0.89 4.11
N ILE A 18 -6.58 -0.05 4.32
CA ILE A 18 -7.76 -0.46 5.07
C ILE A 18 -8.48 -1.59 4.36
N LEU A 19 -8.65 -1.47 3.04
CA LEU A 19 -9.34 -2.48 2.26
C LEU A 19 -8.56 -3.79 2.17
N TRP A 20 -7.25 -3.72 2.04
CA TRP A 20 -6.44 -4.94 2.01
C TRP A 20 -6.55 -5.72 3.31
N ASP A 21 -6.75 -5.02 4.44
CA ASP A 21 -6.90 -5.68 5.74
C ASP A 21 -8.30 -6.27 5.93
N ASP A 22 -9.34 -5.62 5.37
CA ASP A 22 -10.71 -6.02 5.66
C ASP A 22 -11.63 -5.52 4.56
N GLN A 23 -11.77 -6.27 3.50
CA GLN A 23 -12.65 -5.92 2.38
C GLN A 23 -13.69 -6.99 2.14
N PRO A 24 -14.86 -6.62 1.61
CA PRO A 24 -15.24 -5.29 1.11
C PRO A 24 -15.76 -4.40 2.23
N LEU A 25 -15.71 -3.10 2.02
CA LEU A 25 -16.20 -2.12 2.99
C LEU A 25 -17.00 -1.02 2.29
N THR A 26 -17.88 -0.38 3.05
CA THR A 26 -18.61 0.79 2.56
C THR A 26 -17.80 2.05 2.82
N VAL A 27 -18.21 3.14 2.17
CA VAL A 27 -17.55 4.44 2.42
C VAL A 27 -17.69 4.83 3.89
N ARG A 28 -18.87 4.57 4.47
CA ARG A 28 -19.09 4.89 5.88
C ARG A 28 -18.10 4.17 6.78
N GLU A 29 -17.90 2.87 6.53
CA GLU A 29 -16.99 2.07 7.35
C GLU A 29 -15.56 2.58 7.22
N ILE A 30 -15.15 2.92 6.01
CA ILE A 30 -13.80 3.46 5.79
C ILE A 30 -13.65 4.81 6.46
N HIS A 31 -14.64 5.68 6.33
CA HIS A 31 -14.62 6.97 6.97
C HIS A 31 -14.50 6.84 8.49
N GLU A 32 -15.24 5.90 9.08
CA GLU A 32 -15.17 5.67 10.53
C GLU A 32 -13.77 5.25 10.96
N ILE A 33 -13.13 4.38 10.18
CA ILE A 33 -11.77 3.94 10.50
C ILE A 33 -10.79 5.11 10.41
N ILE A 34 -10.86 5.87 9.33
CA ILE A 34 -9.95 7.02 9.14
C ILE A 34 -10.16 8.06 10.23
N SER A 35 -11.42 8.26 10.63
CA SER A 35 -11.76 9.27 11.62
C SER A 35 -11.21 8.98 13.01
N GLN A 36 -10.72 7.76 13.26
CA GLN A 36 -10.06 7.43 14.53
C GLN A 36 -8.74 8.16 14.69
N THR A 37 -8.08 8.53 13.59
CA THR A 37 -6.77 9.16 13.64
C THR A 37 -6.71 10.51 12.92
N LYS A 38 -7.71 10.84 12.10
CA LYS A 38 -7.70 12.07 11.31
C LYS A 38 -9.05 12.75 11.36
N ASN A 39 -9.03 14.06 11.21
CA ASN A 39 -10.26 14.83 11.09
C ASN A 39 -10.54 15.06 9.61
N VAL A 40 -11.27 14.14 8.99
CA VAL A 40 -11.62 14.22 7.57
C VAL A 40 -13.11 14.00 7.41
N GLY A 41 -13.74 14.78 6.52
CA GLY A 41 -15.18 14.71 6.31
C GLY A 41 -15.59 13.51 5.48
N TYR A 42 -16.81 13.05 5.71
CA TYR A 42 -17.39 11.94 4.97
C TYR A 42 -17.38 12.20 3.45
N THR A 43 -17.77 13.40 3.05
CA THR A 43 -17.86 13.77 1.63
C THR A 43 -16.50 13.70 0.97
N THR A 44 -15.44 14.09 1.68
CA THR A 44 -14.08 14.00 1.16
C THR A 44 -13.69 12.56 0.86
N VAL A 45 -13.97 11.67 1.80
CA VAL A 45 -13.68 10.24 1.62
C VAL A 45 -14.52 9.68 0.48
N LEU A 46 -15.80 10.03 0.43
CA LEU A 46 -16.71 9.56 -0.62
C LEU A 46 -16.18 9.95 -2.00
N LYS A 47 -15.83 11.22 -2.19
CA LYS A 47 -15.33 11.68 -3.49
C LYS A 47 -14.00 11.04 -3.85
N GLN A 48 -13.14 10.84 -2.86
CA GLN A 48 -11.88 10.16 -3.07
C GLN A 48 -12.09 8.74 -3.58
N MET A 49 -12.97 8.00 -2.93
CA MET A 49 -13.24 6.62 -3.30
C MET A 49 -13.95 6.51 -4.65
N GLN A 50 -14.86 7.42 -4.93
CA GLN A 50 -15.52 7.44 -6.23
C GLN A 50 -14.51 7.67 -7.35
N ARG A 51 -13.55 8.56 -7.15
CA ARG A 51 -12.53 8.84 -8.14
C ARG A 51 -11.57 7.66 -8.30
N MET A 52 -11.22 7.01 -7.20
CA MET A 52 -10.36 5.83 -7.24
C MET A 52 -11.00 4.70 -8.02
N GLU A 53 -12.32 4.57 -7.95
CA GLU A 53 -13.03 3.53 -8.67
C GLU A 53 -13.25 3.90 -10.13
N ALA A 54 -13.78 5.10 -10.39
CA ALA A 54 -14.25 5.46 -11.71
C ALA A 54 -13.13 5.92 -12.64
N GLU A 55 -12.11 6.62 -12.10
CA GLU A 55 -11.09 7.25 -12.94
C GLU A 55 -9.75 6.55 -12.88
N LYS A 56 -9.40 5.95 -11.75
CA LYS A 56 -8.04 5.46 -11.53
C LYS A 56 -7.93 3.95 -11.53
N GLY A 57 -9.05 3.25 -11.49
CA GLY A 57 -9.04 1.79 -11.50
C GLY A 57 -8.41 1.16 -10.28
N LEU A 58 -8.38 1.89 -9.15
CA LEU A 58 -7.79 1.39 -7.92
C LEU A 58 -8.77 0.60 -7.07
N LEU A 59 -10.06 0.84 -7.25
CA LEU A 59 -11.11 0.17 -6.48
C LEU A 59 -12.12 -0.47 -7.40
N ILE A 60 -12.75 -1.53 -6.91
CA ILE A 60 -13.90 -2.17 -7.53
C ILE A 60 -15.09 -1.91 -6.63
N ARG A 61 -16.21 -1.57 -7.25
CA ARG A 61 -17.43 -1.30 -6.51
C ARG A 61 -18.52 -2.28 -6.93
N TYR A 62 -19.26 -2.79 -5.97
CA TYR A 62 -20.48 -3.53 -6.28
C TYR A 62 -21.59 -3.06 -5.34
N LYS A 63 -22.81 -3.27 -5.80
CA LYS A 63 -23.99 -2.81 -5.09
C LYS A 63 -24.74 -4.01 -4.53
N GLU A 64 -25.13 -3.91 -3.26
CA GLU A 64 -26.00 -4.91 -2.64
C GLU A 64 -27.16 -4.16 -2.00
N GLY A 65 -28.37 -4.36 -2.54
CA GLY A 65 -29.48 -3.52 -2.16
C GLY A 65 -29.24 -2.08 -2.56
N LYS A 66 -29.24 -1.17 -1.60
CA LYS A 66 -28.96 0.24 -1.85
C LYS A 66 -27.57 0.64 -1.40
N VAL A 67 -26.76 -0.33 -0.98
CA VAL A 67 -25.46 -0.07 -0.39
C VAL A 67 -24.37 -0.43 -1.38
N HIS A 68 -23.38 0.45 -1.52
CA HIS A 68 -22.21 0.20 -2.35
C HIS A 68 -21.05 -0.26 -1.49
N TYR A 69 -20.44 -1.36 -1.89
CA TYR A 69 -19.27 -1.94 -1.24
C TYR A 69 -18.07 -1.80 -2.15
N TYR A 70 -16.91 -1.57 -1.56
CA TYR A 70 -15.67 -1.36 -2.29
C TYR A 70 -14.62 -2.39 -1.89
N SER A 71 -13.83 -2.79 -2.87
CA SER A 71 -12.66 -3.64 -2.67
C SER A 71 -11.51 -3.05 -3.46
N ALA A 72 -10.28 -3.41 -3.08
CA ALA A 72 -9.11 -3.00 -3.83
C ALA A 72 -9.08 -3.75 -5.16
N ALA A 73 -8.87 -3.00 -6.25
CA ALA A 73 -8.75 -3.57 -7.59
C ALA A 73 -7.34 -4.03 -7.90
N ILE A 74 -6.37 -3.62 -7.07
CA ILE A 74 -4.96 -3.96 -7.25
C ILE A 74 -4.46 -4.68 -6.02
N GLN A 75 -3.43 -5.49 -6.20
CA GLN A 75 -2.88 -6.28 -5.09
C GLN A 75 -1.86 -5.47 -4.32
N LYS A 76 -1.81 -5.71 -3.01
CA LYS A 76 -0.88 -5.03 -2.13
C LYS A 76 0.56 -5.24 -2.58
N SER A 77 0.92 -6.47 -2.97
CA SER A 77 2.29 -6.78 -3.38
C SER A 77 2.69 -6.01 -4.65
N ASP A 78 1.75 -5.79 -5.57
CA ASP A 78 2.06 -5.04 -6.79
C ASP A 78 2.37 -3.58 -6.46
N VAL A 79 1.62 -2.99 -5.55
CA VAL A 79 1.86 -1.61 -5.12
C VAL A 79 3.19 -1.52 -4.39
N GLN A 80 3.46 -2.47 -3.50
CA GLN A 80 4.73 -2.49 -2.76
C GLN A 80 5.92 -2.57 -3.70
N THR A 81 5.87 -3.47 -4.68
CA THR A 81 6.97 -3.64 -5.62
C THR A 81 7.16 -2.39 -6.48
N SER A 82 6.06 -1.86 -7.02
CA SER A 82 6.12 -0.69 -7.88
C SER A 82 6.63 0.54 -7.13
N SER A 83 6.13 0.75 -5.92
CA SER A 83 6.55 1.89 -5.09
C SER A 83 8.01 1.78 -4.69
N LEU A 84 8.44 0.58 -4.31
CA LEU A 84 9.83 0.36 -3.94
C LEU A 84 10.76 0.62 -5.11
N ASN A 85 10.43 0.08 -6.28
CA ASN A 85 11.27 0.28 -7.48
C ASN A 85 11.38 1.75 -7.84
N ARG A 86 10.27 2.48 -7.78
CA ARG A 86 10.28 3.90 -8.06
C ARG A 86 11.17 4.66 -7.09
N PHE A 87 11.05 4.32 -5.81
CA PHE A 87 11.84 4.98 -4.77
C PHE A 87 13.33 4.69 -4.92
N VAL A 88 13.68 3.43 -5.14
CA VAL A 88 15.07 3.03 -5.32
C VAL A 88 15.69 3.76 -6.53
N ASN A 89 14.95 3.83 -7.62
CA ASN A 89 15.45 4.51 -8.81
C ASN A 89 15.62 6.02 -8.59
N ALA A 90 14.67 6.64 -7.89
CA ALA A 90 14.67 8.09 -7.72
C ALA A 90 15.68 8.55 -6.66
N VAL A 91 15.83 7.81 -5.57
CA VAL A 91 16.61 8.26 -4.42
C VAL A 91 17.96 7.54 -4.32
N PHE A 92 18.02 6.28 -4.70
CA PHE A 92 19.21 5.46 -4.57
C PHE A 92 19.83 5.08 -5.90
N ASN A 93 19.45 5.80 -6.96
CA ASN A 93 20.03 5.63 -8.29
C ASN A 93 20.00 4.18 -8.77
N GLY A 94 18.96 3.46 -8.42
CA GLY A 94 18.75 2.08 -8.83
C GLY A 94 19.44 1.04 -7.96
N SER A 95 20.13 1.44 -6.89
CA SER A 95 20.89 0.52 -6.06
C SER A 95 20.05 0.03 -4.88
N THR A 96 19.54 -1.19 -4.98
CA THR A 96 18.79 -1.83 -3.89
C THR A 96 19.68 -2.06 -2.69
N SER A 97 20.95 -2.44 -2.91
CA SER A 97 21.86 -2.68 -1.78
C SER A 97 22.13 -1.41 -0.99
N ASP A 98 22.23 -0.25 -1.66
CA ASP A 98 22.39 1.01 -0.95
C ASP A 98 21.17 1.32 -0.08
N LEU A 99 20.00 1.09 -0.61
CA LEU A 99 18.76 1.27 0.17
C LEU A 99 18.79 0.40 1.42
N ILE A 100 19.11 -0.88 1.25
CA ILE A 100 19.08 -1.83 2.37
C ILE A 100 20.11 -1.46 3.41
N MET A 101 21.32 -1.15 2.99
CA MET A 101 22.37 -0.77 3.94
C MET A 101 22.04 0.51 4.68
N HIS A 102 21.45 1.46 3.98
CA HIS A 102 21.02 2.70 4.62
C HIS A 102 19.92 2.45 5.65
N ALA A 103 18.94 1.62 5.27
CA ALA A 103 17.82 1.30 6.17
C ALA A 103 18.29 0.59 7.44
N LEU A 104 19.23 -0.36 7.30
CA LEU A 104 19.73 -1.11 8.43
C LEU A 104 20.71 -0.33 9.28
N GLY A 105 21.36 0.68 8.69
CA GLY A 105 22.38 1.44 9.38
C GLY A 105 21.87 2.59 10.25
N ASN A 106 20.56 2.89 10.21
CA ASN A 106 20.04 4.03 10.95
C ASN A 106 19.55 3.68 12.37
N GLN A 107 19.87 2.49 12.84
CA GLN A 107 19.66 2.04 14.22
C GLN A 107 18.20 1.84 14.63
N THR A 108 17.29 1.77 13.68
CA THR A 108 15.90 1.44 13.98
C THR A 108 15.65 -0.06 13.95
N THR A 109 16.65 -0.84 13.56
CA THR A 109 16.52 -2.27 13.39
C THR A 109 17.12 -2.99 14.61
N SER A 110 16.34 -3.89 15.21
CA SER A 110 16.79 -4.62 16.39
C SER A 110 17.76 -5.74 15.99
N LYS A 111 18.47 -6.26 16.99
CA LYS A 111 19.36 -7.38 16.79
C LYS A 111 18.59 -8.60 16.28
N GLU A 112 17.41 -8.82 16.84
CA GLU A 112 16.54 -9.94 16.42
C GLU A 112 16.15 -9.81 14.97
N GLU A 113 15.78 -8.60 14.53
CA GLU A 113 15.44 -8.39 13.13
C GLU A 113 16.64 -8.62 12.22
N LEU A 114 17.82 -8.17 12.63
CA LEU A 114 19.02 -8.39 11.84
C LEU A 114 19.32 -9.88 11.66
N GLU A 115 19.13 -10.66 12.73
CA GLU A 115 19.35 -12.10 12.67
C GLU A 115 18.35 -12.77 11.73
N GLU A 116 17.09 -12.34 11.76
CA GLU A 116 16.09 -12.85 10.84
C GLU A 116 16.43 -12.53 9.38
N LEU A 117 16.87 -11.30 9.15
CA LEU A 117 17.26 -10.86 7.81
C LEU A 117 18.47 -11.65 7.32
N GLU A 118 19.43 -11.89 8.20
CA GLU A 118 20.62 -12.67 7.84
C GLU A 118 20.23 -14.08 7.43
N LYS A 119 19.35 -14.71 8.17
CA LYS A 119 18.87 -16.04 7.84
C LYS A 119 18.16 -16.05 6.49
N TRP A 120 17.29 -15.08 6.27
CA TRP A 120 16.55 -14.97 5.02
C TRP A 120 17.50 -14.78 3.84
N LEU A 121 18.51 -13.93 4.00
CA LEU A 121 19.50 -13.71 2.94
C LEU A 121 20.24 -14.97 2.56
N LYS A 122 20.62 -15.79 3.55
CA LYS A 122 21.29 -17.05 3.28
C LYS A 122 20.40 -17.98 2.48
N GLU A 123 19.10 -18.02 2.81
CA GLU A 123 18.16 -18.81 2.06
C GLU A 123 18.03 -18.37 0.61
N GLN A 124 18.02 -17.05 0.39
CA GLN A 124 17.92 -16.54 -0.97
C GLN A 124 19.18 -16.86 -1.79
N LYS A 125 20.35 -16.75 -1.18
CA LYS A 125 21.61 -17.07 -1.85
C LYS A 125 21.65 -18.55 -2.21
N GLY A 126 21.09 -19.40 -1.40
CA GLY A 126 21.05 -20.84 -1.68
C GLY A 126 20.17 -21.20 -2.86
N LYS A 127 19.30 -20.30 -3.29
CA LYS A 127 18.42 -20.52 -4.45
C LYS A 127 19.04 -20.07 -5.77
N LEU A 128 20.20 -19.45 -5.72
CA LEU A 128 20.89 -19.00 -6.94
C LEU A 128 21.84 -20.09 -7.51
#